data_af71abebd50eb2cd162019c2534add90
#
_entry.id   af71abebd50eb2cd162019c2534add90
#
_cell.length_a   1.000
_cell.length_b   1.000
_cell.length_c   1.000
_cell.angle_alpha   90.00
_cell.angle_beta   90.00
_cell.angle_gamma   90.00
#
_symmetry.space_group_name_H-M   'P 1'
#
loop_
_entity.id
_entity.type
_entity.pdbx_description
1 polymer ?
#
loop_
_entity_poly.entity_id
_entity_poly.type
_entity_poly.pdbx_seq_one_letter_code
_entity_poly.pdbx_strand_id
1 'polypeptide(L)'
;MPNTAGEPSRLRTNPGARLSLGLVAVALAAAACSDLLTSAPDAADVFDGPVEGLTPMELSAFVRGDAEFGRRFAPNTGLGPIFNDVSCAACHSGDGRGRPGNALTRIGSPDDGMYRSLGGPQIQDRAIPGAIAEQAPTGVAISLRLPPPVFGAGLIEAIPESEILSRADPGDANGDGISGRPNWVTPPAWVPITEPGAGADLRIGRFGRKAQTSSILQQSVEAYLQDMGITTHFLPDENRNPMAAHPHDAVDVVPEPEVPVGTVFAVVNYLRLLAPPAPGEATAERERGSVAFTNLGCAACHTPVLHTGNAIVPALANKPVTLYSDLLLHDMGDALADNRPDGQANGREWRTTPLWGLRLIRQFLNGEAFLLHDGSARTIEEAILRHGGEAQRSRDLFNALNSADRAALVEFVGSR
;
A
#
# COMPACT_ATOMS: atom_id res chain seq x y z
N MET A 1 -7.21 -75.21 -67.60
CA MET A 1 -6.36 -74.03 -67.49
C MET A 1 -6.52 -73.58 -66.07
N PRO A 2 -5.48 -73.62 -65.21
CA PRO A 2 -5.63 -73.44 -63.76
C PRO A 2 -5.38 -72.02 -63.34
N ASN A 3 -6.18 -71.67 -62.42
CA ASN A 3 -6.24 -70.37 -61.70
C ASN A 3 -5.19 -70.41 -60.60
N THR A 4 -4.25 -69.46 -60.53
CA THR A 4 -3.32 -69.26 -59.43
C THR A 4 -3.71 -68.05 -58.58
N ALA A 5 -4.22 -68.41 -57.43
CA ALA A 5 -4.46 -67.40 -56.39
C ALA A 5 -3.15 -67.03 -55.68
N GLY A 6 -2.82 -65.73 -55.68
CA GLY A 6 -1.69 -65.16 -54.94
C GLY A 6 -2.01 -64.99 -53.48
N GLU A 7 -1.16 -65.46 -52.58
CA GLU A 7 -1.21 -65.31 -51.16
C GLU A 7 -0.87 -63.85 -50.76
N PRO A 8 -1.50 -63.25 -49.74
CA PRO A 8 -1.17 -61.88 -49.23
C PRO A 8 0.05 -61.97 -48.26
N SER A 9 1.08 -61.22 -48.54
CA SER A 9 2.26 -61.07 -47.71
C SER A 9 1.90 -60.47 -46.35
N ARG A 10 2.14 -61.15 -45.24
CA ARG A 10 2.01 -60.67 -43.88
C ARG A 10 3.19 -59.76 -43.56
N LEU A 11 2.90 -58.48 -43.37
CA LEU A 11 3.85 -57.52 -42.76
C LEU A 11 4.13 -57.91 -41.31
N ARG A 12 5.36 -58.31 -41.04
CA ARG A 12 5.87 -58.56 -39.68
C ARG A 12 6.04 -57.23 -39.00
N THR A 13 5.12 -56.84 -38.12
CA THR A 13 5.28 -55.71 -37.23
C THR A 13 6.25 -56.06 -36.11
N ASN A 14 7.37 -55.38 -36.03
CA ASN A 14 8.42 -55.54 -35.02
C ASN A 14 7.90 -54.99 -33.67
N PRO A 15 7.71 -55.79 -32.61
CA PRO A 15 7.14 -55.31 -31.34
C PRO A 15 8.02 -54.27 -30.63
N GLY A 16 9.33 -54.22 -30.92
CA GLY A 16 10.25 -53.23 -30.36
C GLY A 16 10.02 -51.80 -30.88
N ALA A 17 9.53 -51.65 -32.13
CA ALA A 17 9.28 -50.33 -32.70
C ALA A 17 8.04 -49.65 -32.10
N ARG A 18 7.05 -50.42 -31.62
CA ARG A 18 5.85 -49.85 -30.95
C ARG A 18 6.13 -49.36 -29.53
N LEU A 19 7.07 -50.06 -28.82
CA LEU A 19 7.47 -49.65 -27.46
C LEU A 19 8.30 -48.33 -27.48
N SER A 20 9.20 -48.21 -28.49
CA SER A 20 10.02 -47.03 -28.67
C SER A 20 9.22 -45.78 -29.06
N LEU A 21 8.19 -45.94 -29.93
CA LEU A 21 7.28 -44.81 -30.28
C LEU A 21 6.42 -44.38 -29.10
N GLY A 22 5.96 -45.29 -28.27
CA GLY A 22 5.17 -45.00 -27.07
C GLY A 22 5.98 -44.23 -26.01
N LEU A 23 7.24 -44.60 -25.78
CA LEU A 23 8.13 -43.90 -24.84
C LEU A 23 8.52 -42.50 -25.32
N VAL A 24 8.75 -42.31 -26.62
CA VAL A 24 9.03 -40.98 -27.20
C VAL A 24 7.80 -40.09 -27.13
N ALA A 25 6.61 -40.61 -27.37
CA ALA A 25 5.36 -39.83 -27.26
C ALA A 25 5.04 -39.45 -25.82
N VAL A 26 5.32 -40.29 -24.82
CA VAL A 26 5.15 -39.94 -23.38
C VAL A 26 6.22 -38.94 -22.94
N ALA A 27 7.46 -39.04 -23.41
CA ALA A 27 8.49 -38.04 -23.11
C ALA A 27 8.21 -36.67 -23.73
N LEU A 28 7.68 -36.61 -24.96
CA LEU A 28 7.27 -35.39 -25.61
C LEU A 28 6.03 -34.76 -24.95
N ALA A 29 5.08 -35.55 -24.47
CA ALA A 29 3.93 -35.05 -23.73
C ALA A 29 4.34 -34.55 -22.34
N ALA A 30 5.30 -35.19 -21.66
CA ALA A 30 5.81 -34.68 -20.38
C ALA A 30 6.62 -33.41 -20.53
N ALA A 31 7.39 -33.22 -21.59
CA ALA A 31 8.10 -31.98 -21.89
C ALA A 31 7.13 -30.83 -22.26
N ALA A 32 6.06 -31.13 -23.02
CA ALA A 32 5.03 -30.12 -23.36
C ALA A 32 4.20 -29.70 -22.13
N CYS A 33 4.05 -30.54 -21.10
CA CYS A 33 3.37 -30.17 -19.86
C CYS A 33 4.26 -29.32 -18.94
N SER A 34 5.59 -29.46 -19.00
CA SER A 34 6.48 -28.62 -18.20
C SER A 34 6.50 -27.16 -18.68
N ASP A 35 6.31 -26.92 -19.98
CA ASP A 35 6.23 -25.55 -20.54
C ASP A 35 4.87 -24.88 -20.29
N LEU A 36 3.86 -25.64 -19.84
CA LEU A 36 2.54 -25.11 -19.45
C LEU A 36 2.45 -24.78 -17.95
N LEU A 37 3.42 -25.19 -17.15
CA LEU A 37 3.50 -24.83 -15.74
C LEU A 37 4.23 -23.48 -15.64
N THR A 38 3.49 -22.41 -15.49
CA THR A 38 4.05 -21.13 -15.06
C THR A 38 4.67 -21.32 -13.67
N SER A 39 5.95 -21.04 -13.52
CA SER A 39 6.55 -20.94 -12.18
C SER A 39 5.87 -19.82 -11.43
N ALA A 40 5.61 -20.00 -10.13
CA ALA A 40 5.17 -18.89 -9.30
C ALA A 40 6.20 -17.75 -9.42
N PRO A 41 5.76 -16.48 -9.50
CA PRO A 41 6.68 -15.35 -9.48
C PRO A 41 7.54 -15.40 -8.21
N ASP A 42 8.77 -14.89 -8.30
CA ASP A 42 9.61 -14.73 -7.11
C ASP A 42 8.90 -13.80 -6.12
N ALA A 43 8.93 -14.13 -4.83
CA ALA A 43 8.35 -13.28 -3.78
C ALA A 43 8.93 -11.85 -3.80
N ALA A 44 10.15 -11.67 -4.32
CA ALA A 44 10.76 -10.37 -4.55
C ALA A 44 10.11 -9.54 -5.68
N ASP A 45 9.35 -10.18 -6.58
CA ASP A 45 8.74 -9.58 -7.77
C ASP A 45 7.23 -9.42 -7.68
N VAL A 46 6.67 -9.54 -6.48
CA VAL A 46 5.25 -9.34 -6.17
C VAL A 46 5.07 -8.36 -5.01
N PHE A 47 3.85 -7.85 -4.85
CA PHE A 47 3.50 -7.00 -3.72
C PHE A 47 2.87 -7.79 -2.55
N ASP A 48 2.45 -9.03 -2.78
CA ASP A 48 1.71 -9.90 -1.86
C ASP A 48 2.57 -11.02 -1.24
N GLY A 49 3.90 -10.91 -1.33
CA GLY A 49 4.83 -11.85 -0.73
C GLY A 49 4.98 -11.68 0.79
N PRO A 50 5.12 -12.77 1.57
CA PRO A 50 5.38 -12.67 3.00
C PRO A 50 6.83 -12.29 3.31
N VAL A 51 7.06 -11.69 4.48
CA VAL A 51 8.44 -11.47 4.99
C VAL A 51 9.15 -12.80 5.21
N GLU A 52 10.46 -12.82 5.02
CA GLU A 52 11.27 -14.01 5.21
C GLU A 52 11.39 -14.42 6.69
N GLY A 53 11.52 -15.71 6.93
CA GLY A 53 11.78 -16.25 8.27
C GLY A 53 10.52 -16.46 9.12
N LEU A 54 9.34 -16.51 8.50
CA LEU A 54 8.09 -16.83 9.18
C LEU A 54 8.05 -18.31 9.61
N THR A 55 7.49 -18.55 10.79
CA THR A 55 7.11 -19.90 11.24
C THR A 55 5.92 -20.42 10.41
N PRO A 56 5.67 -21.74 10.37
CA PRO A 56 4.48 -22.30 9.70
C PRO A 56 3.16 -21.73 10.22
N MET A 57 3.09 -21.35 11.49
CA MET A 57 1.91 -20.76 12.10
C MET A 57 1.70 -19.31 11.58
N GLU A 58 2.76 -18.51 11.51
CA GLU A 58 2.72 -17.14 10.97
C GLU A 58 2.40 -17.16 9.47
N LEU A 59 2.99 -18.08 8.69
CA LEU A 59 2.65 -18.25 7.29
C LEU A 59 1.16 -18.64 7.09
N SER A 60 0.64 -19.53 7.94
CA SER A 60 -0.79 -19.86 7.93
C SER A 60 -1.67 -18.65 8.31
N ALA A 61 -1.21 -17.79 9.22
CA ALA A 61 -1.91 -16.54 9.58
C ALA A 61 -1.87 -15.54 8.42
N PHE A 62 -0.73 -15.44 7.71
CA PHE A 62 -0.56 -14.62 6.53
C PHE A 62 -1.58 -14.99 5.44
N VAL A 63 -1.66 -16.27 5.06
CA VAL A 63 -2.60 -16.74 4.01
C VAL A 63 -4.07 -16.50 4.41
N ARG A 64 -4.42 -16.68 5.69
CA ARG A 64 -5.79 -16.37 6.15
C ARG A 64 -6.08 -14.87 6.09
N GLY A 65 -5.11 -14.05 6.44
CA GLY A 65 -5.27 -12.59 6.43
C GLY A 65 -5.35 -12.04 5.01
N ASP A 66 -4.60 -12.60 4.06
CA ASP A 66 -4.70 -12.30 2.63
C ASP A 66 -6.12 -12.57 2.10
N ALA A 67 -6.68 -13.74 2.43
CA ALA A 67 -8.05 -14.07 2.06
C ALA A 67 -9.09 -13.07 2.62
N GLU A 68 -8.90 -12.58 3.85
CA GLU A 68 -9.77 -11.55 4.45
C GLU A 68 -9.53 -10.16 3.84
N PHE A 69 -8.31 -9.80 3.50
CA PHE A 69 -7.98 -8.54 2.82
C PHE A 69 -8.61 -8.47 1.42
N GLY A 70 -8.62 -9.60 0.70
CA GLY A 70 -9.28 -9.76 -0.58
C GLY A 70 -10.80 -9.95 -0.51
N ARG A 71 -11.38 -10.20 0.68
CA ARG A 71 -12.80 -10.50 0.85
C ARG A 71 -13.67 -9.33 0.38
N ARG A 72 -14.61 -9.64 -0.54
CA ARG A 72 -15.59 -8.67 -1.01
C ARG A 72 -16.85 -8.73 -0.18
N PHE A 73 -17.26 -7.60 0.32
CA PHE A 73 -18.49 -7.44 1.09
C PHE A 73 -19.66 -7.03 0.18
N ALA A 74 -20.85 -7.38 0.61
CA ALA A 74 -22.13 -7.01 -0.01
C ALA A 74 -23.10 -6.58 1.11
N PRO A 75 -24.23 -5.93 0.80
CA PRO A 75 -25.16 -5.47 1.83
C PRO A 75 -25.64 -6.55 2.80
N ASN A 76 -25.76 -7.79 2.34
CA ASN A 76 -26.12 -8.93 3.19
C ASN A 76 -24.94 -9.57 3.94
N THR A 77 -23.76 -9.02 3.85
CA THR A 77 -22.54 -9.47 4.53
C THR A 77 -21.82 -8.33 5.25
N GLY A 78 -22.48 -7.19 5.44
CA GLY A 78 -22.01 -6.06 6.23
C GLY A 78 -21.43 -4.89 5.44
N LEU A 79 -21.71 -4.73 4.13
CA LEU A 79 -21.28 -3.56 3.40
C LEU A 79 -22.24 -2.39 3.61
N GLY A 80 -21.71 -1.27 4.04
CA GLY A 80 -22.49 -0.03 4.11
C GLY A 80 -23.10 0.21 5.48
N PRO A 81 -24.09 1.11 5.60
CA PRO A 81 -24.97 1.67 4.54
C PRO A 81 -24.29 2.61 3.55
N ILE A 82 -23.23 3.32 3.93
CA ILE A 82 -22.44 4.17 3.05
C ILE A 82 -20.99 3.67 3.00
N PHE A 83 -20.32 3.79 1.86
CA PHE A 83 -18.99 3.23 1.64
C PHE A 83 -18.27 3.89 0.46
N ASN A 84 -16.97 3.60 0.28
CA ASN A 84 -16.20 3.97 -0.90
C ASN A 84 -15.90 2.77 -1.79
N ASP A 85 -15.59 1.59 -1.21
CA ASP A 85 -15.40 0.35 -1.98
C ASP A 85 -15.78 -0.89 -1.15
N VAL A 86 -15.69 -2.06 -1.76
CA VAL A 86 -16.27 -3.32 -1.24
C VAL A 86 -15.24 -4.29 -0.66
N SER A 87 -13.96 -3.95 -0.68
CA SER A 87 -12.86 -4.74 -0.10
C SER A 87 -11.60 -3.90 0.01
N CYS A 88 -10.66 -4.30 0.88
CA CYS A 88 -9.35 -3.65 0.94
C CYS A 88 -8.60 -3.75 -0.41
N ALA A 89 -8.58 -4.93 -1.02
CA ALA A 89 -7.92 -5.18 -2.30
C ALA A 89 -8.56 -4.41 -3.48
N ALA A 90 -9.81 -3.93 -3.38
CA ALA A 90 -10.42 -3.12 -4.42
C ALA A 90 -9.74 -1.75 -4.55
N CYS A 91 -9.30 -1.16 -3.43
CA CYS A 91 -8.55 0.08 -3.38
C CYS A 91 -7.03 -0.13 -3.44
N HIS A 92 -6.52 -1.21 -2.84
CA HIS A 92 -5.10 -1.57 -2.80
C HIS A 92 -4.80 -2.67 -3.83
N SER A 93 -4.86 -2.35 -5.13
CA SER A 93 -4.70 -3.32 -6.23
C SER A 93 -3.37 -4.06 -6.14
N GLY A 94 -3.43 -5.40 -5.97
CA GLY A 94 -2.26 -6.27 -5.78
C GLY A 94 -1.42 -5.84 -4.58
N ASP A 95 -2.06 -5.40 -3.48
CA ASP A 95 -1.43 -4.89 -2.24
C ASP A 95 -0.54 -3.66 -2.43
N GLY A 96 -0.62 -3.11 -3.61
CA GLY A 96 0.11 -1.91 -4.00
C GLY A 96 -0.69 -0.62 -3.80
N ARG A 97 -0.37 0.35 -4.65
CA ARG A 97 -0.99 1.68 -4.65
C ARG A 97 -2.34 1.67 -5.38
N GLY A 98 -3.30 2.45 -4.88
CA GLY A 98 -4.58 2.70 -5.56
C GLY A 98 -4.44 3.51 -6.85
N ARG A 99 -5.56 3.59 -7.59
CA ARG A 99 -5.72 4.38 -8.82
C ARG A 99 -6.53 5.64 -8.53
N PRO A 100 -6.50 6.66 -9.41
CA PRO A 100 -7.32 7.86 -9.24
C PRO A 100 -8.82 7.59 -9.05
N GLY A 101 -9.36 6.53 -9.65
CA GLY A 101 -10.75 6.11 -9.46
C GLY A 101 -11.09 5.56 -8.07
N ASN A 102 -10.08 5.25 -7.25
CA ASN A 102 -10.21 4.85 -5.85
C ASN A 102 -9.68 5.94 -4.89
N ALA A 103 -9.45 7.16 -5.39
CA ALA A 103 -8.99 8.25 -4.54
C ALA A 103 -10.07 8.62 -3.52
N LEU A 104 -9.70 8.65 -2.24
CA LEU A 104 -10.58 9.01 -1.16
C LEU A 104 -10.68 10.53 -1.07
N THR A 105 -11.89 11.06 -0.92
CA THR A 105 -12.15 12.46 -0.67
C THR A 105 -12.19 12.72 0.83
N ARG A 106 -11.25 13.50 1.34
CA ARG A 106 -11.20 13.88 2.75
C ARG A 106 -11.51 15.37 2.91
N ILE A 107 -12.31 15.71 3.92
CA ILE A 107 -12.68 17.08 4.27
C ILE A 107 -12.35 17.35 5.74
N GLY A 108 -11.94 18.57 6.08
CA GLY A 108 -11.71 19.00 7.45
C GLY A 108 -10.62 18.20 8.21
N SER A 109 -10.59 18.44 9.52
CA SER A 109 -9.76 17.68 10.48
C SER A 109 -10.63 16.66 11.25
N PRO A 110 -10.09 15.49 11.65
CA PRO A 110 -10.80 14.56 12.53
C PRO A 110 -11.33 15.17 13.81
N ASP A 111 -10.63 16.17 14.34
CA ASP A 111 -10.98 16.85 15.60
C ASP A 111 -11.98 18.01 15.41
N ASP A 112 -12.37 18.31 14.18
CA ASP A 112 -13.30 19.37 13.85
C ASP A 112 -14.73 18.83 13.81
N GLY A 113 -15.50 19.09 14.87
CA GLY A 113 -16.90 18.66 14.97
C GLY A 113 -17.81 19.19 13.87
N MET A 114 -17.49 20.35 13.27
CA MET A 114 -18.24 20.92 12.15
C MET A 114 -18.16 20.00 10.92
N TYR A 115 -16.96 19.50 10.60
CA TYR A 115 -16.79 18.62 9.45
C TYR A 115 -17.45 17.24 9.64
N ARG A 116 -17.54 16.76 10.89
CA ARG A 116 -18.30 15.53 11.21
C ARG A 116 -19.78 15.70 10.89
N SER A 117 -20.35 16.86 11.16
CA SER A 117 -21.76 17.16 10.81
C SER A 117 -22.01 17.30 9.31
N LEU A 118 -20.95 17.36 8.50
CA LEU A 118 -20.98 17.45 7.03
C LEU A 118 -20.55 16.13 6.35
N GLY A 119 -20.32 15.04 7.11
CA GLY A 119 -19.87 13.75 6.59
C GLY A 119 -18.38 13.45 6.76
N GLY A 120 -17.56 14.43 7.17
CA GLY A 120 -16.13 14.21 7.37
C GLY A 120 -15.75 13.29 8.53
N PRO A 121 -14.50 12.91 8.61
CA PRO A 121 -13.36 13.40 7.83
C PRO A 121 -13.21 12.84 6.44
N GLN A 122 -13.83 11.69 6.10
CA GLN A 122 -13.82 11.07 4.78
C GLN A 122 -15.24 10.98 4.25
N ILE A 123 -15.42 11.37 3.00
CA ILE A 123 -16.69 11.29 2.30
C ILE A 123 -16.87 9.88 1.74
N GLN A 124 -17.98 9.24 2.08
CA GLN A 124 -18.39 7.94 1.55
C GLN A 124 -19.37 8.16 0.41
N ASP A 125 -18.85 8.10 -0.81
CA ASP A 125 -19.52 8.53 -2.05
C ASP A 125 -20.42 7.47 -2.68
N ARG A 126 -20.54 6.29 -2.05
CA ARG A 126 -21.42 5.20 -2.45
C ARG A 126 -22.35 4.80 -1.30
N ALA A 127 -23.45 4.17 -1.66
CA ALA A 127 -24.45 3.67 -0.69
C ALA A 127 -25.09 2.36 -1.18
N ILE A 128 -25.53 1.55 -0.22
CA ILE A 128 -26.36 0.38 -0.53
C ILE A 128 -27.78 0.83 -0.98
N PRO A 129 -28.58 -0.04 -1.65
CA PRO A 129 -29.92 0.31 -2.06
C PRO A 129 -30.80 0.80 -0.89
N GLY A 130 -31.34 2.01 -1.02
CA GLY A 130 -32.17 2.65 -0.01
C GLY A 130 -31.42 3.59 0.95
N ALA A 131 -30.10 3.54 1.01
CA ALA A 131 -29.28 4.52 1.70
C ALA A 131 -28.91 5.70 0.78
N ILE A 132 -28.38 6.78 1.35
CA ILE A 132 -28.00 8.01 0.63
C ILE A 132 -26.50 8.23 0.87
N ALA A 133 -25.72 8.18 -0.21
CA ALA A 133 -24.28 8.46 -0.19
C ALA A 133 -23.99 9.90 0.24
N GLU A 134 -22.82 10.13 0.79
CA GLU A 134 -22.35 11.46 1.13
C GLU A 134 -21.90 12.22 -0.12
N GLN A 135 -21.88 13.51 -0.01
CA GLN A 135 -21.35 14.43 -1.02
C GLN A 135 -20.45 15.45 -0.35
N ALA A 136 -19.31 15.72 -0.98
CA ALA A 136 -18.41 16.77 -0.48
C ALA A 136 -19.14 18.12 -0.46
N PRO A 137 -19.19 18.79 0.71
CA PRO A 137 -19.85 20.10 0.82
C PRO A 137 -19.14 21.15 -0.03
N THR A 138 -19.89 22.13 -0.53
CA THR A 138 -19.29 23.27 -1.24
C THR A 138 -18.58 24.22 -0.28
N GLY A 139 -17.44 24.76 -0.69
CA GLY A 139 -16.72 25.79 0.07
C GLY A 139 -15.83 25.27 1.20
N VAL A 140 -15.65 23.95 1.31
CA VAL A 140 -14.70 23.33 2.26
C VAL A 140 -13.41 22.90 1.56
N ALA A 141 -12.31 22.84 2.30
CA ALA A 141 -11.06 22.28 1.79
C ALA A 141 -11.22 20.76 1.55
N ILE A 142 -10.83 20.31 0.37
CA ILE A 142 -10.90 18.92 -0.07
C ILE A 142 -9.48 18.42 -0.31
N SER A 143 -9.18 17.24 0.21
CA SER A 143 -7.96 16.50 -0.04
C SER A 143 -8.29 15.20 -0.77
N LEU A 144 -7.79 15.03 -1.98
CA LEU A 144 -7.84 13.75 -2.70
C LEU A 144 -6.62 12.92 -2.33
N ARG A 145 -6.84 11.69 -1.86
CA ARG A 145 -5.77 10.81 -1.41
C ARG A 145 -5.87 9.44 -2.05
N LEU A 146 -4.87 9.11 -2.85
CA LEU A 146 -4.73 7.75 -3.33
C LEU A 146 -4.41 6.80 -2.18
N PRO A 147 -5.01 5.60 -2.12
CA PRO A 147 -4.59 4.56 -1.21
C PRO A 147 -3.08 4.29 -1.34
N PRO A 148 -2.31 4.33 -0.24
CA PRO A 148 -0.88 4.03 -0.28
C PRO A 148 -0.64 2.54 -0.49
N PRO A 149 0.58 2.11 -0.89
CA PRO A 149 0.97 0.71 -0.79
C PRO A 149 0.86 0.22 0.65
N VAL A 150 0.45 -1.04 0.83
CA VAL A 150 0.30 -1.65 2.15
C VAL A 150 1.45 -2.60 2.51
N PHE A 151 2.25 -3.03 1.53
CA PHE A 151 3.43 -3.84 1.79
C PHE A 151 4.46 -3.10 2.67
N GLY A 152 5.20 -3.84 3.49
CA GLY A 152 6.21 -3.30 4.39
C GLY A 152 5.64 -2.54 5.60
N ALA A 153 4.32 -2.48 5.78
CA ALA A 153 3.70 -1.77 6.90
C ALA A 153 4.18 -2.28 8.26
N GLY A 154 4.36 -3.60 8.42
CA GLY A 154 4.91 -4.19 9.66
C GLY A 154 6.34 -3.76 9.94
N LEU A 155 7.19 -3.59 8.93
CA LEU A 155 8.53 -3.03 9.10
C LEU A 155 8.47 -1.57 9.56
N ILE A 156 7.59 -0.75 8.98
CA ILE A 156 7.38 0.64 9.41
C ILE A 156 6.89 0.68 10.87
N GLU A 157 5.93 -0.20 11.25
CA GLU A 157 5.41 -0.27 12.61
C GLU A 157 6.52 -0.64 13.62
N ALA A 158 7.48 -1.47 13.23
CA ALA A 158 8.58 -1.93 14.06
C ALA A 158 9.75 -0.94 14.21
N ILE A 159 9.79 0.16 13.45
CA ILE A 159 10.82 1.21 13.60
C ILE A 159 10.57 1.95 14.92
N PRO A 160 11.56 2.06 15.85
CA PRO A 160 11.40 2.79 17.10
C PRO A 160 11.15 4.29 16.85
N GLU A 161 10.39 4.93 17.74
CA GLU A 161 10.19 6.40 17.67
C GLU A 161 11.53 7.15 17.75
N SER A 162 12.48 6.67 18.53
CA SER A 162 13.82 7.25 18.63
C SER A 162 14.59 7.26 17.30
N GLU A 163 14.39 6.26 16.46
CA GLU A 163 15.01 6.21 15.12
C GLU A 163 14.44 7.30 14.21
N ILE A 164 13.12 7.49 14.23
CA ILE A 164 12.44 8.56 13.48
C ILE A 164 12.86 9.94 14.02
N LEU A 165 12.85 10.10 15.35
CA LEU A 165 13.23 11.37 16.00
C LEU A 165 14.68 11.75 15.75
N SER A 166 15.57 10.80 15.54
CA SER A 166 16.97 11.07 15.22
C SER A 166 17.16 11.79 13.87
N ARG A 167 16.13 11.83 13.04
CA ARG A 167 16.09 12.50 11.73
C ARG A 167 15.34 13.83 11.76
N ALA A 168 14.61 14.10 12.86
CA ALA A 168 13.80 15.31 12.97
C ALA A 168 14.67 16.54 13.26
N ASP A 169 14.43 17.61 12.52
CA ASP A 169 15.03 18.93 12.73
C ASP A 169 13.97 20.04 12.55
N PRO A 170 12.94 20.09 13.42
CA PRO A 170 11.80 21.00 13.22
C PRO A 170 12.18 22.49 13.24
N GLY A 171 13.37 22.82 13.67
CA GLY A 171 13.90 24.18 13.72
C GLY A 171 14.92 24.49 12.63
N ASP A 172 15.20 23.56 11.71
CA ASP A 172 16.27 23.71 10.71
C ASP A 172 17.58 24.16 11.34
N ALA A 173 18.00 23.48 12.42
CA ALA A 173 19.16 23.86 13.21
C ALA A 173 20.47 23.69 12.44
N ASN A 174 20.49 22.77 11.48
CA ASN A 174 21.64 22.54 10.59
C ASN A 174 21.70 23.55 9.42
N GLY A 175 20.62 24.31 9.15
CA GLY A 175 20.57 25.37 8.15
C GLY A 175 20.52 24.88 6.71
N ASP A 176 20.04 23.66 6.45
CA ASP A 176 19.94 23.10 5.11
C ASP A 176 18.59 23.42 4.40
N GLY A 177 17.66 24.01 5.12
CA GLY A 177 16.32 24.40 4.63
C GLY A 177 15.30 23.26 4.71
N ILE A 178 15.60 22.19 5.46
CA ILE A 178 14.73 21.02 5.64
C ILE A 178 14.40 20.85 7.11
N SER A 179 13.12 21.00 7.48
CA SER A 179 12.65 21.05 8.86
C SER A 179 11.81 19.82 9.25
N GLY A 180 12.13 18.64 8.81
CA GLY A 180 11.37 17.41 9.03
C GLY A 180 10.92 17.25 10.50
N ARG A 181 9.60 17.05 10.71
CA ARG A 181 9.01 16.91 12.04
C ARG A 181 8.02 15.75 12.13
N PRO A 182 7.90 15.07 13.30
CA PRO A 182 6.88 14.03 13.46
C PRO A 182 5.46 14.63 13.48
N ASN A 183 4.47 13.86 13.02
CA ASN A 183 3.09 14.12 13.38
C ASN A 183 2.79 13.42 14.70
N TRP A 184 2.64 14.19 15.78
CA TRP A 184 2.25 13.66 17.07
C TRP A 184 0.75 13.46 17.13
N VAL A 185 0.33 12.24 17.40
CA VAL A 185 -1.08 11.83 17.43
C VAL A 185 -1.42 11.18 18.76
N THR A 186 -2.67 11.32 19.19
CA THR A 186 -3.21 10.57 20.34
C THR A 186 -3.85 9.29 19.82
N PRO A 187 -3.33 8.10 20.17
CA PRO A 187 -3.99 6.85 19.81
C PRO A 187 -5.39 6.78 20.41
N PRO A 188 -6.41 6.29 19.68
CA PRO A 188 -7.73 6.10 20.22
C PRO A 188 -7.74 5.16 21.43
N ALA A 189 -8.58 5.45 22.43
CA ALA A 189 -8.67 4.66 23.67
C ALA A 189 -9.06 3.20 23.46
N TRP A 190 -9.69 2.86 22.34
CA TRP A 190 -10.06 1.50 21.99
C TRP A 190 -8.89 0.66 21.46
N VAL A 191 -7.74 1.27 21.13
CA VAL A 191 -6.52 0.52 20.72
C VAL A 191 -5.94 -0.17 21.97
N PRO A 192 -5.87 -1.52 22.02
CA PRO A 192 -5.34 -2.22 23.18
C PRO A 192 -3.90 -1.81 23.49
N ILE A 193 -3.60 -1.62 24.79
CA ILE A 193 -2.26 -1.17 25.24
C ILE A 193 -1.12 -2.10 24.83
N THR A 194 -1.42 -3.34 24.47
CA THR A 194 -0.46 -4.34 23.98
C THR A 194 -0.08 -4.13 22.51
N GLU A 195 -0.81 -3.29 21.80
CA GLU A 195 -0.55 -3.03 20.40
C GLU A 195 0.56 -1.98 20.22
N PRO A 196 1.38 -2.09 19.16
CA PRO A 196 2.34 -1.07 18.80
C PRO A 196 1.66 0.28 18.59
N GLY A 197 2.30 1.35 19.01
CA GLY A 197 1.77 2.71 18.87
C GLY A 197 0.55 3.03 19.75
N ALA A 198 0.18 2.12 20.68
CA ALA A 198 -0.89 2.35 21.66
C ALA A 198 -0.41 3.21 22.86
N GLY A 199 -1.36 3.66 23.66
CA GLY A 199 -1.11 4.39 24.91
C GLY A 199 -1.93 5.65 25.03
N ALA A 200 -1.92 6.24 26.23
CA ALA A 200 -2.61 7.51 26.50
C ALA A 200 -1.79 8.75 26.10
N ASP A 201 -0.47 8.57 25.98
CA ASP A 201 0.45 9.64 25.58
C ASP A 201 0.46 9.81 24.05
N LEU A 202 0.94 10.95 23.60
CA LEU A 202 1.21 11.20 22.19
C LEU A 202 2.19 10.17 21.63
N ARG A 203 1.90 9.70 20.42
CA ARG A 203 2.74 8.79 19.63
C ARG A 203 3.08 9.42 18.30
N ILE A 204 4.17 8.97 17.70
CA ILE A 204 4.50 9.35 16.33
C ILE A 204 3.56 8.62 15.38
N GLY A 205 2.79 9.39 14.61
CA GLY A 205 2.03 8.86 13.50
C GLY A 205 2.94 8.34 12.40
N ARG A 206 2.56 7.23 11.75
CA ARG A 206 3.38 6.53 10.75
C ARG A 206 2.61 6.20 9.49
N PHE A 207 1.29 6.04 9.60
CA PHE A 207 0.42 5.61 8.52
C PHE A 207 -0.47 6.75 8.03
N GLY A 208 -1.02 6.58 6.83
CA GLY A 208 -1.68 7.63 6.09
C GLY A 208 -0.73 8.62 5.41
N ARG A 209 -1.26 9.49 4.55
CA ARG A 209 -0.47 10.43 3.74
C ARG A 209 0.16 11.56 4.56
N LYS A 210 -0.42 11.87 5.71
CA LYS A 210 0.08 12.90 6.65
C LYS A 210 0.48 12.29 8.00
N ALA A 211 0.79 10.99 8.05
CA ALA A 211 1.18 10.29 9.29
C ALA A 211 0.15 10.50 10.42
N GLN A 212 -1.14 10.34 10.12
CA GLN A 212 -2.22 10.61 11.08
C GLN A 212 -2.58 9.44 11.99
N THR A 213 -2.07 8.23 11.77
CA THR A 213 -2.30 7.05 12.61
C THR A 213 -1.00 6.42 13.08
N SER A 214 -0.98 5.90 14.32
CA SER A 214 0.22 5.37 14.96
C SER A 214 0.41 3.86 14.79
N SER A 215 -0.65 3.11 14.45
CA SER A 215 -0.62 1.64 14.37
C SER A 215 -1.37 1.09 13.17
N ILE A 216 -1.00 -0.13 12.74
CA ILE A 216 -1.72 -0.85 11.69
C ILE A 216 -3.13 -1.22 12.16
N LEU A 217 -3.32 -1.57 13.44
CA LEU A 217 -4.65 -1.87 13.97
C LEU A 217 -5.58 -0.67 13.83
N GLN A 218 -5.13 0.53 14.26
CA GLN A 218 -5.93 1.75 14.11
C GLN A 218 -6.29 2.01 12.65
N GLN A 219 -5.30 1.97 11.76
CA GLN A 219 -5.52 2.20 10.34
C GLN A 219 -6.52 1.21 9.73
N SER A 220 -6.43 -0.08 10.11
CA SER A 220 -7.32 -1.12 9.58
C SER A 220 -8.75 -0.99 10.10
N VAL A 221 -8.93 -0.71 11.38
CA VAL A 221 -10.26 -0.52 11.99
C VAL A 221 -10.96 0.71 11.42
N GLU A 222 -10.22 1.82 11.28
CA GLU A 222 -10.75 3.03 10.65
C GLU A 222 -11.10 2.81 9.17
N ALA A 223 -10.32 1.98 8.44
CA ALA A 223 -10.61 1.64 7.05
C ALA A 223 -11.86 0.74 6.92
N TYR A 224 -12.06 -0.23 7.81
CA TYR A 224 -13.31 -1.00 7.81
C TYR A 224 -14.52 -0.08 7.85
N LEU A 225 -14.54 0.88 8.79
CA LEU A 225 -15.67 1.78 8.97
C LEU A 225 -15.75 2.86 7.87
N GLN A 226 -14.62 3.55 7.57
CA GLN A 226 -14.64 4.71 6.68
C GLN A 226 -14.60 4.35 5.20
N ASP A 227 -13.97 3.21 4.81
CA ASP A 227 -13.86 2.83 3.41
C ASP A 227 -14.98 1.88 2.96
N MET A 228 -15.47 1.04 3.87
CA MET A 228 -16.46 0.00 3.55
C MET A 228 -17.77 0.13 4.35
N GLY A 229 -17.85 1.02 5.32
CA GLY A 229 -19.01 1.16 6.21
C GLY A 229 -19.20 -0.04 7.14
N ILE A 230 -18.15 -0.81 7.38
CA ILE A 230 -18.21 -2.05 8.16
C ILE A 230 -17.87 -1.76 9.63
N THR A 231 -18.77 -2.12 10.51
CA THR A 231 -18.55 -2.01 11.94
C THR A 231 -17.70 -3.16 12.49
N THR A 232 -16.93 -2.85 13.52
CA THR A 232 -16.04 -3.81 14.18
C THR A 232 -16.27 -3.78 15.70
N HIS A 233 -15.75 -4.77 16.40
CA HIS A 233 -15.76 -4.75 17.86
C HIS A 233 -15.12 -3.48 18.46
N PHE A 234 -14.18 -2.86 17.75
CA PHE A 234 -13.50 -1.64 18.19
C PHE A 234 -14.29 -0.36 17.89
N LEU A 235 -15.05 -0.35 16.81
CA LEU A 235 -15.96 0.72 16.39
C LEU A 235 -17.30 0.08 15.99
N PRO A 236 -18.19 -0.13 16.96
CA PRO A 236 -19.44 -0.89 16.75
C PRO A 236 -20.59 -0.02 16.21
N ASP A 237 -20.41 1.30 16.14
CA ASP A 237 -21.46 2.21 15.71
C ASP A 237 -21.38 2.44 14.20
N GLU A 238 -22.53 2.31 13.51
CA GLU A 238 -22.69 2.56 12.10
C GLU A 238 -22.24 3.97 11.66
N ASN A 239 -21.57 4.02 10.52
CA ASN A 239 -21.30 5.28 9.86
C ASN A 239 -22.51 5.72 9.04
N ARG A 240 -22.96 6.94 9.25
CA ARG A 240 -24.20 7.48 8.67
C ARG A 240 -23.94 8.80 7.99
N ASN A 241 -24.61 9.02 6.88
CA ASN A 241 -24.61 10.36 6.26
C ASN A 241 -25.40 11.34 7.15
N PRO A 242 -24.72 12.29 7.83
CA PRO A 242 -25.39 13.23 8.73
C PRO A 242 -26.28 14.24 7.99
N MET A 243 -26.13 14.35 6.67
CA MET A 243 -26.93 15.25 5.82
C MET A 243 -28.17 14.55 5.24
N ALA A 244 -28.34 13.24 5.45
CA ALA A 244 -29.51 12.53 4.97
C ALA A 244 -30.76 12.85 5.79
N ALA A 245 -31.90 13.06 5.10
CA ALA A 245 -33.16 13.37 5.76
C ALA A 245 -33.77 12.22 6.57
N HIS A 246 -33.31 10.99 6.35
CA HIS A 246 -33.81 9.79 7.03
C HIS A 246 -32.65 8.93 7.48
N PRO A 247 -32.72 8.34 8.69
CA PRO A 247 -31.71 7.38 9.16
C PRO A 247 -31.74 6.13 8.28
N HIS A 248 -30.54 5.59 8.01
CA HIS A 248 -30.34 4.42 7.15
C HIS A 248 -30.57 3.08 7.87
N ASP A 249 -30.90 3.08 9.16
CA ASP A 249 -31.04 1.90 10.03
C ASP A 249 -32.04 0.86 9.53
N ALA A 250 -32.98 1.29 8.67
CA ALA A 250 -33.98 0.39 8.11
C ALA A 250 -33.51 -0.43 6.90
N VAL A 251 -32.34 -0.07 6.31
CA VAL A 251 -31.81 -0.73 5.10
C VAL A 251 -30.60 -1.59 5.40
N ASP A 252 -29.90 -1.32 6.48
CA ASP A 252 -28.90 -2.24 7.00
C ASP A 252 -29.57 -3.34 7.80
N VAL A 253 -29.28 -4.60 7.43
CA VAL A 253 -29.92 -5.79 7.98
C VAL A 253 -28.94 -6.72 8.71
N VAL A 254 -27.66 -6.39 8.69
CA VAL A 254 -26.62 -7.19 9.34
C VAL A 254 -26.41 -6.67 10.77
N PRO A 255 -26.49 -7.54 11.80
CA PRO A 255 -26.30 -7.09 13.19
C PRO A 255 -24.87 -6.63 13.48
N GLU A 256 -24.76 -5.58 14.30
CA GLU A 256 -23.49 -5.02 14.76
C GLU A 256 -22.85 -5.81 15.94
N PRO A 257 -21.52 -5.91 15.98
CA PRO A 257 -20.56 -5.57 14.95
C PRO A 257 -20.52 -6.63 13.84
N GLU A 258 -20.42 -6.21 12.58
CA GLU A 258 -20.49 -7.07 11.39
C GLU A 258 -19.28 -7.97 11.22
N VAL A 259 -18.10 -7.52 11.64
CA VAL A 259 -16.91 -8.37 11.65
C VAL A 259 -16.38 -8.60 13.06
N PRO A 260 -16.09 -9.88 13.40
CA PRO A 260 -15.53 -10.22 14.70
C PRO A 260 -14.08 -9.75 14.82
N VAL A 261 -13.62 -9.57 16.05
CA VAL A 261 -12.25 -9.16 16.39
C VAL A 261 -11.18 -10.02 15.71
N GLY A 262 -11.43 -11.33 15.55
CA GLY A 262 -10.51 -12.25 14.87
C GLY A 262 -10.29 -11.94 13.39
N THR A 263 -11.30 -11.46 12.67
CA THR A 263 -11.21 -11.01 11.29
C THR A 263 -10.34 -9.76 11.17
N VAL A 264 -10.55 -8.78 12.06
CA VAL A 264 -9.69 -7.58 12.10
C VAL A 264 -8.23 -7.95 12.32
N PHE A 265 -7.93 -8.81 13.31
CA PHE A 265 -6.55 -9.25 13.55
C PHE A 265 -5.99 -10.14 12.44
N ALA A 266 -6.81 -10.85 11.67
CA ALA A 266 -6.32 -11.57 10.49
C ALA A 266 -5.75 -10.59 9.46
N VAL A 267 -6.47 -9.51 9.14
CA VAL A 267 -5.99 -8.44 8.25
C VAL A 267 -4.78 -7.71 8.83
N VAL A 268 -4.79 -7.34 10.11
CA VAL A 268 -3.66 -6.69 10.79
C VAL A 268 -2.39 -7.56 10.71
N ASN A 269 -2.51 -8.86 10.97
CA ASN A 269 -1.39 -9.79 10.88
C ASN A 269 -0.89 -9.95 9.45
N TYR A 270 -1.79 -10.00 8.46
CA TYR A 270 -1.40 -9.99 7.06
C TYR A 270 -0.55 -8.76 6.72
N LEU A 271 -1.01 -7.57 7.03
CA LEU A 271 -0.31 -6.31 6.78
C LEU A 271 1.05 -6.23 7.51
N ARG A 272 1.16 -6.81 8.70
CA ARG A 272 2.43 -6.90 9.43
C ARG A 272 3.42 -7.83 8.76
N LEU A 273 2.95 -8.92 8.17
CA LEU A 273 3.77 -9.97 7.57
C LEU A 273 4.04 -9.74 6.07
N LEU A 274 3.44 -8.73 5.47
CA LEU A 274 3.57 -8.42 4.04
C LEU A 274 4.90 -7.73 3.77
N ALA A 275 5.75 -8.37 2.97
CA ALA A 275 7.08 -7.86 2.63
C ALA A 275 7.02 -6.74 1.59
N PRO A 276 7.89 -5.73 1.66
CA PRO A 276 8.12 -4.88 0.51
C PRO A 276 8.86 -5.67 -0.58
N PRO A 277 8.61 -5.42 -1.88
CA PRO A 277 9.35 -6.06 -2.96
C PRO A 277 10.84 -5.68 -2.91
N ALA A 278 11.69 -6.56 -3.39
CA ALA A 278 13.12 -6.29 -3.48
C ALA A 278 13.42 -5.16 -4.46
N PRO A 279 14.47 -4.37 -4.23
CA PRO A 279 14.95 -3.41 -5.22
C PRO A 279 15.48 -4.14 -6.46
N GLY A 280 15.48 -3.44 -7.61
CA GLY A 280 16.11 -3.96 -8.82
C GLY A 280 17.62 -4.11 -8.68
N GLU A 281 18.22 -4.96 -9.52
CA GLU A 281 19.66 -5.23 -9.53
C GLU A 281 20.52 -3.95 -9.62
N ALA A 282 21.68 -3.98 -8.99
CA ALA A 282 22.66 -2.90 -9.09
C ALA A 282 23.27 -2.87 -10.51
N THR A 283 23.26 -1.68 -11.14
CA THR A 283 23.92 -1.41 -12.41
C THR A 283 24.75 -0.13 -12.28
N ALA A 284 25.74 0.04 -13.13
CA ALA A 284 26.56 1.26 -13.14
C ALA A 284 25.72 2.55 -13.32
N GLU A 285 24.62 2.46 -14.05
CA GLU A 285 23.68 3.58 -14.22
C GLU A 285 22.93 3.88 -12.92
N ARG A 286 22.42 2.86 -12.23
CA ARG A 286 21.73 2.99 -10.93
C ARG A 286 22.68 3.46 -9.83
N GLU A 287 23.94 3.02 -9.83
CA GLU A 287 24.97 3.52 -8.92
C GLU A 287 25.23 5.01 -9.14
N ARG A 288 25.39 5.46 -10.39
CA ARG A 288 25.49 6.88 -10.73
C ARG A 288 24.26 7.67 -10.27
N GLY A 289 23.06 7.12 -10.47
CA GLY A 289 21.82 7.71 -10.00
C GLY A 289 21.75 7.82 -8.47
N SER A 290 22.24 6.83 -7.74
CA SER A 290 22.33 6.84 -6.25
C SER A 290 23.26 7.96 -5.76
N VAL A 291 24.39 8.15 -6.42
CA VAL A 291 25.30 9.27 -6.10
C VAL A 291 24.61 10.61 -6.37
N ALA A 292 23.93 10.76 -7.50
CA ALA A 292 23.16 11.96 -7.81
C ALA A 292 22.05 12.20 -6.78
N PHE A 293 21.28 11.18 -6.40
CA PHE A 293 20.23 11.23 -5.38
C PHE A 293 20.74 11.81 -4.05
N THR A 294 21.90 11.38 -3.62
CA THR A 294 22.56 11.88 -2.40
C THR A 294 23.04 13.33 -2.57
N ASN A 295 23.74 13.61 -3.67
CA ASN A 295 24.35 14.92 -3.91
C ASN A 295 23.31 16.04 -4.11
N LEU A 296 22.14 15.72 -4.63
CA LEU A 296 21.05 16.67 -4.83
C LEU A 296 20.23 16.90 -3.54
N GLY A 297 20.53 16.18 -2.44
CA GLY A 297 19.83 16.32 -1.19
C GLY A 297 18.52 15.52 -1.07
N CYS A 298 18.17 14.66 -2.03
CA CYS A 298 16.96 13.83 -1.96
C CYS A 298 16.97 12.90 -0.73
N ALA A 299 18.16 12.42 -0.35
CA ALA A 299 18.35 11.54 0.81
C ALA A 299 18.10 12.21 2.18
N ALA A 300 17.95 13.53 2.24
CA ALA A 300 17.64 14.25 3.48
C ALA A 300 16.23 13.91 4.00
N CYS A 301 15.24 13.82 3.09
CA CYS A 301 13.87 13.35 3.40
C CYS A 301 13.74 11.86 3.07
N HIS A 302 14.15 11.43 1.89
CA HIS A 302 14.13 10.03 1.46
C HIS A 302 15.35 9.27 2.03
N THR A 303 15.46 9.24 3.35
CA THR A 303 16.53 8.54 4.09
C THR A 303 16.60 7.08 3.64
N PRO A 304 17.75 6.61 3.10
CA PRO A 304 17.82 5.29 2.48
C PRO A 304 17.50 4.13 3.41
N VAL A 305 17.94 4.18 4.66
CA VAL A 305 17.82 3.07 5.62
C VAL A 305 17.39 3.61 6.98
N LEU A 306 16.38 3.00 7.56
CA LEU A 306 16.05 3.05 8.99
C LEU A 306 16.19 1.64 9.59
N HIS A 307 16.15 1.52 10.91
CA HIS A 307 16.30 0.25 11.60
C HIS A 307 15.06 -0.06 12.44
N THR A 308 14.58 -1.30 12.34
CA THR A 308 13.57 -1.80 13.27
C THR A 308 14.18 -2.08 14.63
N GLY A 309 13.37 -1.90 15.68
CA GLY A 309 13.71 -2.32 17.03
C GLY A 309 13.15 -3.70 17.36
N ASN A 310 12.77 -3.88 18.63
CA ASN A 310 11.99 -5.04 19.02
C ASN A 310 10.62 -5.00 18.33
N ALA A 311 10.15 -6.14 17.86
CA ALA A 311 8.88 -6.27 17.18
C ALA A 311 8.06 -7.43 17.75
N ILE A 312 6.71 -7.34 17.66
CA ILE A 312 5.80 -8.43 18.04
C ILE A 312 6.11 -9.68 17.22
N VAL A 313 6.43 -9.51 15.94
CA VAL A 313 6.84 -10.59 15.05
C VAL A 313 8.37 -10.64 15.03
N PRO A 314 9.01 -11.71 15.53
CA PRO A 314 10.48 -11.80 15.58
C PRO A 314 11.16 -11.62 14.22
N ALA A 315 10.49 -12.04 13.14
CA ALA A 315 10.97 -11.89 11.77
C ALA A 315 11.16 -10.41 11.35
N LEU A 316 10.54 -9.45 12.03
CA LEU A 316 10.65 -8.01 11.76
C LEU A 316 11.66 -7.30 12.67
N ALA A 317 12.18 -7.97 13.72
CA ALA A 317 12.97 -7.31 14.75
C ALA A 317 14.43 -7.08 14.33
N ASN A 318 14.97 -5.91 14.75
CA ASN A 318 16.41 -5.55 14.65
C ASN A 318 17.00 -5.70 13.23
N LYS A 319 16.28 -5.20 12.22
CA LYS A 319 16.67 -5.28 10.81
C LYS A 319 16.90 -3.90 10.20
N PRO A 320 17.83 -3.73 9.26
CA PRO A 320 17.87 -2.58 8.39
C PRO A 320 16.69 -2.64 7.42
N VAL A 321 16.04 -1.50 7.19
CA VAL A 321 14.90 -1.34 6.29
C VAL A 321 15.21 -0.27 5.26
N THR A 322 15.33 -0.67 4.00
CA THR A 322 15.69 0.21 2.88
C THR A 322 14.44 0.87 2.28
N LEU A 323 13.72 1.64 3.10
CA LEU A 323 12.43 2.23 2.70
C LEU A 323 12.57 3.55 1.94
N TYR A 324 13.69 4.24 2.01
CA TYR A 324 13.89 5.57 1.42
C TYR A 324 12.83 6.57 1.91
N SER A 325 12.73 6.73 3.21
CA SER A 325 11.86 7.69 3.90
C SER A 325 12.34 7.87 5.34
N ASP A 326 12.23 9.07 5.87
CA ASP A 326 12.41 9.39 7.27
C ASP A 326 11.11 9.28 8.09
N LEU A 327 9.95 9.09 7.41
CA LEU A 327 8.59 9.06 7.97
C LEU A 327 8.14 10.38 8.61
N LEU A 328 8.85 11.48 8.38
CA LEU A 328 8.54 12.80 8.91
C LEU A 328 7.63 13.59 7.96
N LEU A 329 7.05 14.66 8.48
CA LEU A 329 6.31 15.66 7.72
C LEU A 329 7.27 16.72 7.20
N HIS A 330 7.08 17.11 5.93
CA HIS A 330 7.79 18.20 5.27
C HIS A 330 6.82 19.13 4.56
N ASP A 331 7.10 20.43 4.60
CA ASP A 331 6.34 21.43 3.83
C ASP A 331 6.72 21.32 2.34
N MET A 332 5.78 20.85 1.54
CA MET A 332 5.96 20.65 0.09
C MET A 332 5.54 21.85 -0.76
N GLY A 333 5.25 22.99 -0.13
CA GLY A 333 4.87 24.21 -0.81
C GLY A 333 3.42 24.25 -1.30
N ASP A 334 3.02 25.40 -1.86
CA ASP A 334 1.63 25.65 -2.25
C ASP A 334 1.14 24.78 -3.41
N ALA A 335 2.05 24.34 -4.30
CA ALA A 335 1.69 23.54 -5.47
C ALA A 335 1.21 22.12 -5.12
N LEU A 336 1.60 21.59 -3.94
CA LEU A 336 1.16 20.29 -3.44
C LEU A 336 0.26 20.41 -2.21
N ALA A 337 -0.14 21.65 -1.81
CA ALA A 337 -1.01 21.87 -0.68
C ALA A 337 -2.44 21.36 -0.97
N ASP A 338 -3.03 20.69 0.03
CA ASP A 338 -4.46 20.33 0.04
C ASP A 338 -5.28 21.28 0.94
N ASN A 339 -4.61 22.18 1.66
CA ASN A 339 -5.18 23.13 2.63
C ASN A 339 -5.98 22.45 3.76
N ARG A 340 -5.80 21.14 3.95
CA ARG A 340 -6.47 20.37 4.98
C ARG A 340 -5.46 19.89 6.04
N PRO A 341 -5.65 20.27 7.32
CA PRO A 341 -4.84 19.73 8.41
C PRO A 341 -5.23 18.28 8.74
N ASP A 342 -4.26 17.52 9.29
CA ASP A 342 -4.46 16.19 9.86
C ASP A 342 -3.61 16.05 11.13
N GLY A 343 -4.22 16.05 12.30
CA GLY A 343 -3.50 16.17 13.56
C GLY A 343 -2.67 17.45 13.57
N GLN A 344 -1.36 17.34 13.77
CA GLN A 344 -0.46 18.49 13.74
C GLN A 344 0.03 18.87 12.32
N ALA A 345 -0.21 18.00 11.32
CA ALA A 345 0.17 18.31 9.94
C ALA A 345 -0.74 19.42 9.38
N ASN A 346 -0.15 20.47 8.83
CA ASN A 346 -0.90 21.53 8.15
C ASN A 346 -1.25 21.16 6.70
N GLY A 347 -1.91 22.09 5.96
CA GLY A 347 -2.36 21.86 4.60
C GLY A 347 -1.24 21.71 3.55
N ARG A 348 0.01 22.04 3.86
CA ARG A 348 1.17 21.98 2.96
C ARG A 348 2.09 20.80 3.28
N GLU A 349 1.94 20.20 4.45
CA GLU A 349 2.83 19.15 4.93
C GLU A 349 2.34 17.77 4.54
N TRP A 350 3.31 16.95 4.15
CA TRP A 350 3.11 15.55 3.77
C TRP A 350 4.20 14.67 4.38
N ARG A 351 3.82 13.46 4.77
CA ARG A 351 4.79 12.46 5.21
C ARG A 351 5.63 12.00 4.02
N THR A 352 6.95 11.95 4.18
CA THR A 352 7.82 11.35 3.17
C THR A 352 7.35 9.94 2.83
N THR A 353 6.95 9.73 1.57
CA THR A 353 6.48 8.42 1.11
C THR A 353 7.67 7.50 0.88
N PRO A 354 7.67 6.26 1.41
CA PRO A 354 8.64 5.24 1.03
C PRO A 354 8.73 5.05 -0.48
N LEU A 355 9.96 4.87 -1.01
CA LEU A 355 10.16 4.68 -2.45
C LEU A 355 10.18 3.21 -2.87
N TRP A 356 10.21 2.27 -1.93
CA TRP A 356 10.14 0.84 -2.25
C TRP A 356 8.91 0.46 -3.07
N GLY A 357 9.05 -0.53 -3.94
CA GLY A 357 7.97 -1.00 -4.81
C GLY A 357 7.72 -0.16 -6.08
N LEU A 358 8.42 0.99 -6.25
CA LEU A 358 8.29 1.78 -7.48
C LEU A 358 8.66 0.98 -8.74
N ARG A 359 9.58 0.02 -8.61
CA ARG A 359 9.99 -0.87 -9.69
C ARG A 359 8.82 -1.62 -10.32
N LEU A 360 7.88 -2.05 -9.51
CA LEU A 360 6.76 -2.89 -9.93
C LEU A 360 5.46 -2.10 -10.18
N ILE A 361 5.40 -0.82 -9.78
CA ILE A 361 4.15 -0.05 -9.77
C ILE A 361 3.44 -0.05 -11.13
N ARG A 362 4.19 0.09 -12.23
CA ARG A 362 3.61 0.12 -13.59
C ARG A 362 3.06 -1.24 -14.00
N GLN A 363 3.70 -2.33 -13.56
CA GLN A 363 3.25 -3.69 -13.84
C GLN A 363 1.87 -3.95 -13.24
N PHE A 364 1.66 -3.54 -11.97
CA PHE A 364 0.39 -3.74 -11.26
C PHE A 364 -0.70 -2.71 -11.62
N LEU A 365 -0.33 -1.60 -12.24
CA LEU A 365 -1.27 -0.55 -12.65
C LEU A 365 -1.44 -0.44 -14.18
N ASN A 366 -1.28 -1.54 -14.90
CA ASN A 366 -1.48 -1.62 -16.36
C ASN A 366 -0.62 -0.63 -17.15
N GLY A 367 0.66 -0.49 -16.78
CA GLY A 367 1.61 0.41 -17.44
C GLY A 367 1.57 1.86 -16.95
N GLU A 368 0.64 2.20 -16.07
CA GLU A 368 0.49 3.53 -15.49
C GLU A 368 1.30 3.67 -14.20
N ALA A 369 1.70 4.89 -13.88
CA ALA A 369 2.19 5.26 -12.56
C ALA A 369 1.36 6.44 -12.05
N PHE A 370 0.87 6.32 -10.82
CA PHE A 370 0.11 7.36 -10.16
C PHE A 370 0.87 7.78 -8.91
N LEU A 371 1.75 8.79 -9.06
CA LEU A 371 2.67 9.23 -8.03
C LEU A 371 2.13 10.46 -7.28
N LEU A 372 2.83 10.89 -6.24
CA LEU A 372 2.39 11.88 -5.26
C LEU A 372 1.20 11.39 -4.40
N HIS A 373 0.61 12.27 -3.57
CA HIS A 373 -0.46 11.90 -2.64
C HIS A 373 -1.81 11.66 -3.34
N ASP A 374 -2.02 12.30 -4.48
CA ASP A 374 -3.26 12.32 -5.26
C ASP A 374 -3.16 11.56 -6.60
N GLY A 375 -1.98 11.04 -6.95
CA GLY A 375 -1.75 10.35 -8.21
C GLY A 375 -1.62 11.26 -9.43
N SER A 376 -1.40 12.54 -9.23
CA SER A 376 -1.38 13.53 -10.31
C SER A 376 -0.14 13.48 -11.19
N ALA A 377 0.99 12.92 -10.71
CA ALA A 377 2.19 12.70 -11.52
C ALA A 377 2.20 11.31 -12.17
N ARG A 378 2.55 11.24 -13.45
CA ARG A 378 2.53 10.02 -14.27
C ARG A 378 3.90 9.40 -14.48
N THR A 379 4.95 10.14 -14.18
CA THR A 379 6.34 9.68 -14.26
C THR A 379 7.11 10.10 -13.02
N ILE A 380 8.22 9.41 -12.74
CA ILE A 380 9.14 9.78 -11.65
C ILE A 380 9.69 11.18 -11.87
N GLU A 381 10.08 11.50 -13.11
CA GLU A 381 10.57 12.84 -13.46
C GLU A 381 9.52 13.92 -13.18
N GLU A 382 8.28 13.71 -13.60
CA GLU A 382 7.17 14.62 -13.30
C GLU A 382 6.95 14.79 -11.78
N ALA A 383 7.02 13.70 -11.03
CA ALA A 383 6.91 13.76 -9.58
C ALA A 383 8.03 14.60 -8.95
N ILE A 384 9.29 14.41 -9.38
CA ILE A 384 10.42 15.19 -8.90
C ILE A 384 10.23 16.68 -9.24
N LEU A 385 9.81 17.00 -10.45
CA LEU A 385 9.63 18.40 -10.91
C LEU A 385 8.49 19.12 -10.19
N ARG A 386 7.56 18.38 -9.56
CA ARG A 386 6.47 18.97 -8.75
C ARG A 386 6.86 19.19 -7.29
N HIS A 387 8.00 18.70 -6.84
CA HIS A 387 8.49 18.95 -5.49
C HIS A 387 8.71 20.46 -5.28
N GLY A 388 8.23 21.00 -4.17
CA GLY A 388 8.35 22.41 -3.78
C GLY A 388 8.67 22.55 -2.30
N GLY A 389 8.49 23.74 -1.75
CA GLY A 389 8.78 24.01 -0.34
C GLY A 389 10.20 23.61 0.05
N GLU A 390 10.35 22.76 1.07
CA GLU A 390 11.65 22.26 1.54
C GLU A 390 12.42 21.48 0.45
N ALA A 391 11.73 20.82 -0.46
CA ALA A 391 12.34 20.04 -1.54
C ALA A 391 12.67 20.88 -2.80
N GLN A 392 12.36 22.20 -2.81
CA GLN A 392 12.56 23.05 -3.99
C GLN A 392 14.00 23.06 -4.48
N ARG A 393 14.97 23.15 -3.58
CA ARG A 393 16.41 23.14 -3.92
C ARG A 393 16.80 21.85 -4.65
N SER A 394 16.38 20.71 -4.13
CA SER A 394 16.68 19.40 -4.74
C SER A 394 16.07 19.28 -6.15
N ARG A 395 14.83 19.76 -6.33
CA ARG A 395 14.16 19.84 -7.63
C ARG A 395 14.93 20.73 -8.62
N ASP A 396 15.37 21.91 -8.19
CA ASP A 396 16.06 22.87 -9.05
C ASP A 396 17.43 22.34 -9.47
N LEU A 397 18.15 21.66 -8.56
CA LEU A 397 19.39 20.94 -8.86
C LEU A 397 19.15 19.79 -9.85
N PHE A 398 18.08 19.01 -9.68
CA PHE A 398 17.69 17.96 -10.63
C PHE A 398 17.44 18.54 -12.02
N ASN A 399 16.71 19.65 -12.10
CA ASN A 399 16.41 20.31 -13.36
C ASN A 399 17.66 20.86 -14.07
N ALA A 400 18.72 21.17 -13.34
CA ALA A 400 20.00 21.61 -13.87
C ALA A 400 20.92 20.48 -14.34
N LEU A 401 20.59 19.20 -14.04
CA LEU A 401 21.39 18.06 -14.51
C LEU A 401 21.38 17.93 -16.04
N ASN A 402 22.48 17.42 -16.58
CA ASN A 402 22.49 16.95 -17.97
C ASN A 402 21.56 15.72 -18.13
N SER A 403 21.22 15.40 -19.37
CA SER A 403 20.25 14.34 -19.67
C SER A 403 20.67 12.95 -19.16
N ALA A 404 21.97 12.64 -19.18
CA ALA A 404 22.49 11.33 -18.76
C ALA A 404 22.40 11.16 -17.24
N ASP A 405 22.75 12.18 -16.45
CA ASP A 405 22.64 12.11 -14.98
C ASP A 405 21.19 12.16 -14.51
N ARG A 406 20.33 12.92 -15.24
CA ARG A 406 18.89 12.92 -14.98
C ARG A 406 18.28 11.54 -15.22
N ALA A 407 18.60 10.90 -16.35
CA ALA A 407 18.15 9.54 -16.65
C ALA A 407 18.63 8.53 -15.59
N ALA A 408 19.90 8.61 -15.18
CA ALA A 408 20.46 7.73 -14.15
C ALA A 408 19.75 7.87 -12.80
N LEU A 409 19.40 9.10 -12.39
CA LEU A 409 18.65 9.32 -11.14
C LEU A 409 17.23 8.76 -11.24
N VAL A 410 16.52 8.98 -12.35
CA VAL A 410 15.18 8.44 -12.59
C VAL A 410 15.21 6.91 -12.61
N GLU A 411 16.22 6.30 -13.24
CA GLU A 411 16.42 4.85 -13.25
C GLU A 411 16.71 4.30 -11.84
N PHE A 412 17.53 5.00 -11.06
CA PHE A 412 17.80 4.63 -9.67
C PHE A 412 16.51 4.63 -8.83
N VAL A 413 15.74 5.72 -8.85
CA VAL A 413 14.48 5.83 -8.11
C VAL A 413 13.47 4.79 -8.60
N GLY A 414 13.37 4.59 -9.91
CA GLY A 414 12.49 3.61 -10.53
C GLY A 414 12.86 2.16 -10.24
N SER A 415 14.04 1.91 -9.73
CA SER A 415 14.50 0.57 -9.34
C SER A 415 14.24 0.22 -7.86
N ARG A 416 13.64 1.13 -7.09
CA ARG A 416 13.35 0.93 -5.64
C ARG A 416 12.10 0.10 -5.42
#